data_a33f10f9f8be5ed1ea2fee4144c60d1b
#
_entry.id   a33f10f9f8be5ed1ea2fee4144c60d1b
#
_cell.length_a   1.000
_cell.length_b   1.000
_cell.length_c   1.000
_cell.angle_alpha   90.00
_cell.angle_beta   90.00
_cell.angle_gamma   90.00
#
_symmetry.space_group_name_H-M   'P 1'
#
loop_
_entity.id
_entity.type
_entity.pdbx_description
1 polymer ?
#
loop_
_entity_poly.entity_id
_entity_poly.type
_entity_poly.pdbx_seq_one_letter_code
_entity_poly.pdbx_strand_id
1 'polypeptide(L)'
;HAYLYLSSISEAKRQNEVALWRASHLENIACKQTIEEAIQAYPDAAWRIVTIHQDIYGSGYDHSDTDGMILRTQLTPIFDQYDIDVVLQGHDHTYSRTKLLYGDGQTHDSYSMPLNEDGTDYDWDHAQNVATGELYTLWPEEGDAAGQASKQAFVEGNQCYTIEDTTGNTVVNPEGTLYMTANSASGSKFYELLATQQDYVAVRSQNWLPSYSVINLSDDTFSIDTYQITESGSTEKIDETFTIRKDDSQPETPVQTGSVTRAAAVTALYEAAGQPAVSATTRFTDVASDASYAPAIAWAAQEGIVVGNGDGTFKPDASITREELSVLLYGYAQSQGMNPAADAAVLNACQDSGAVSA
;
A
#
# COMPACT_ATOMS: atom_id res chain seq x y z
N HIS A 1 -14.72 5.53 -11.79
CA HIS A 1 -14.18 6.24 -12.96
C HIS A 1 -12.76 5.78 -13.36
N ALA A 2 -11.87 5.38 -12.43
CA ALA A 2 -10.56 4.81 -12.76
C ALA A 2 -10.71 3.53 -13.61
N TYR A 3 -11.68 2.69 -13.32
CA TYR A 3 -12.00 1.48 -14.08
C TYR A 3 -12.32 1.74 -15.57
N LEU A 4 -12.98 2.85 -15.90
CA LEU A 4 -13.30 3.21 -17.28
C LEU A 4 -12.08 3.63 -18.11
N TYR A 5 -11.00 4.03 -17.49
CA TYR A 5 -9.80 4.49 -18.19
C TYR A 5 -8.91 3.32 -18.64
N LEU A 6 -8.87 2.23 -17.87
CA LEU A 6 -8.03 1.07 -18.17
C LEU A 6 -8.71 0.06 -19.12
N SER A 7 -10.04 -0.05 -19.13
CA SER A 7 -10.78 -1.06 -19.90
C SER A 7 -11.26 -0.64 -21.28
N SER A 8 -11.21 0.66 -21.67
CA SER A 8 -11.79 1.18 -22.92
C SER A 8 -10.80 1.42 -24.05
N ILE A 9 -9.64 0.79 -24.01
CA ILE A 9 -8.55 1.09 -24.94
C ILE A 9 -8.67 0.24 -26.21
N SER A 10 -8.90 0.89 -27.38
CA SER A 10 -8.95 0.25 -28.69
C SER A 10 -7.55 -0.02 -29.25
N GLU A 11 -7.43 -0.97 -30.22
CA GLU A 11 -6.18 -1.41 -30.83
C GLU A 11 -5.26 -0.28 -31.35
N ALA A 12 -5.82 0.83 -31.79
CA ALA A 12 -5.06 2.03 -32.16
C ALA A 12 -4.38 2.72 -30.95
N LYS A 13 -4.77 2.40 -29.73
CA LYS A 13 -4.17 2.90 -28.49
C LYS A 13 -3.04 2.01 -27.97
N ARG A 14 -2.93 0.74 -28.39
CA ARG A 14 -1.84 -0.15 -27.93
C ARG A 14 -0.46 0.42 -28.23
N GLN A 15 -0.28 1.06 -29.38
CA GLN A 15 0.98 1.75 -29.69
C GLN A 15 1.23 2.99 -28.81
N ASN A 16 0.17 3.59 -28.26
CA ASN A 16 0.30 4.64 -27.25
C ASN A 16 0.43 4.07 -25.83
N GLU A 17 0.01 2.84 -25.58
CA GLU A 17 0.14 2.16 -24.27
C GLU A 17 1.60 1.92 -23.92
N VAL A 18 2.44 1.55 -24.87
CA VAL A 18 3.90 1.49 -24.71
C VAL A 18 4.47 2.81 -24.20
N ALA A 19 3.90 3.95 -24.63
CA ALA A 19 4.28 5.26 -24.11
C ALA A 19 3.70 5.53 -22.72
N LEU A 20 2.55 4.92 -22.36
CA LEU A 20 1.88 5.06 -21.06
C LEU A 20 2.53 4.19 -19.98
N TRP A 21 2.97 2.98 -20.31
CA TRP A 21 3.77 2.16 -19.38
C TRP A 21 5.18 2.74 -19.11
N ARG A 22 5.76 3.44 -20.07
CA ARG A 22 6.92 4.31 -19.80
C ARG A 22 6.63 5.42 -18.80
N ALA A 23 5.36 5.67 -18.58
CA ALA A 23 4.82 6.56 -17.59
C ALA A 23 4.20 5.82 -16.40
N SER A 24 4.70 4.64 -16.00
CA SER A 24 4.22 3.92 -14.80
C SER A 24 4.15 4.86 -13.58
N HIS A 25 5.07 5.79 -13.52
CA HIS A 25 5.03 6.92 -12.59
C HIS A 25 3.80 7.85 -12.77
N LEU A 26 3.30 8.02 -13.99
CA LEU A 26 2.09 8.83 -14.28
C LEU A 26 0.79 8.06 -13.97
N GLU A 27 0.79 6.73 -14.10
CA GLU A 27 -0.36 5.90 -13.71
C GLU A 27 -0.56 5.88 -12.21
N ASN A 28 0.52 5.80 -11.44
CA ASN A 28 0.48 5.91 -9.98
C ASN A 28 0.02 7.29 -9.54
N ILE A 29 0.48 8.34 -10.19
CA ILE A 29 0.02 9.71 -9.95
C ILE A 29 -1.47 9.82 -10.29
N ALA A 30 -1.94 9.24 -11.39
CA ALA A 30 -3.34 9.28 -11.77
C ALA A 30 -4.22 8.45 -10.81
N CYS A 31 -3.77 7.30 -10.37
CA CYS A 31 -4.46 6.49 -9.36
C CYS A 31 -4.57 7.25 -8.03
N LYS A 32 -3.47 7.77 -7.54
CA LYS A 32 -3.41 8.59 -6.34
C LYS A 32 -4.31 9.81 -6.44
N GLN A 33 -4.23 10.56 -7.53
CA GLN A 33 -5.06 11.75 -7.76
C GLN A 33 -6.56 11.40 -7.79
N THR A 34 -6.94 10.29 -8.43
CA THR A 34 -8.34 9.84 -8.48
C THR A 34 -8.86 9.49 -7.09
N ILE A 35 -8.05 8.84 -6.26
CA ILE A 35 -8.39 8.53 -4.86
C ILE A 35 -8.54 9.83 -4.06
N GLU A 36 -7.61 10.77 -4.19
CA GLU A 36 -7.66 12.07 -3.53
C GLU A 36 -8.92 12.86 -3.90
N GLU A 37 -9.24 12.93 -5.19
CA GLU A 37 -10.45 13.59 -5.68
C GLU A 37 -11.72 12.95 -5.13
N ALA A 38 -11.77 11.61 -5.06
CA ALA A 38 -12.91 10.88 -4.48
C ALA A 38 -13.07 11.16 -2.99
N ILE A 39 -11.97 11.15 -2.23
CA ILE A 39 -11.98 11.45 -0.79
C ILE A 39 -12.39 12.91 -0.54
N GLN A 40 -11.91 13.85 -1.35
CA GLN A 40 -12.32 15.25 -1.24
C GLN A 40 -13.81 15.45 -1.55
N ALA A 41 -14.33 14.71 -2.52
CA ALA A 41 -15.76 14.80 -2.89
C ALA A 41 -16.68 14.15 -1.84
N TYR A 42 -16.19 13.13 -1.13
CA TYR A 42 -16.94 12.33 -0.17
C TYR A 42 -16.12 12.05 1.10
N PRO A 43 -15.78 13.10 1.89
CA PRO A 43 -14.90 12.97 3.04
C PRO A 43 -15.47 12.08 4.16
N ASP A 44 -16.79 12.02 4.26
CA ASP A 44 -17.52 11.26 5.29
C ASP A 44 -17.92 9.85 4.80
N ALA A 45 -17.34 9.36 3.69
CA ALA A 45 -17.64 8.02 3.20
C ALA A 45 -17.15 6.97 4.23
N ALA A 46 -18.08 6.13 4.68
CA ALA A 46 -17.77 5.07 5.64
C ALA A 46 -16.84 4.00 5.05
N TRP A 47 -16.89 3.80 3.73
CA TRP A 47 -16.12 2.76 3.02
C TRP A 47 -15.35 3.34 1.84
N ARG A 48 -14.11 2.90 1.70
CA ARG A 48 -13.23 3.20 0.58
C ARG A 48 -12.93 1.92 -0.19
N ILE A 49 -13.62 1.75 -1.31
CA ILE A 49 -13.51 0.55 -2.14
C ILE A 49 -12.90 0.93 -3.49
N VAL A 50 -11.79 0.30 -3.82
CA VAL A 50 -11.11 0.48 -5.10
C VAL A 50 -11.43 -0.71 -6.01
N THR A 51 -11.67 -0.46 -7.29
CA THR A 51 -11.79 -1.51 -8.30
C THR A 51 -10.72 -1.29 -9.36
N ILE A 52 -9.87 -2.29 -9.57
CA ILE A 52 -8.82 -2.31 -10.58
C ILE A 52 -8.99 -3.52 -11.50
N HIS A 53 -8.44 -3.45 -12.71
CA HIS A 53 -8.49 -4.60 -13.60
C HIS A 53 -7.44 -5.65 -13.23
N GLN A 54 -6.19 -5.19 -13.00
CA GLN A 54 -5.08 -6.10 -12.69
C GLN A 54 -5.25 -6.76 -11.32
N ASP A 55 -4.82 -8.00 -11.26
CA ASP A 55 -4.73 -8.77 -10.03
C ASP A 55 -3.35 -8.58 -9.41
N ILE A 56 -3.27 -7.79 -8.34
CA ILE A 56 -2.00 -7.53 -7.64
C ILE A 56 -1.74 -8.51 -6.49
N TYR A 57 -2.80 -9.13 -5.97
CA TYR A 57 -2.74 -10.16 -4.90
C TYR A 57 -3.72 -11.29 -5.17
N GLY A 58 -3.49 -12.02 -6.25
CA GLY A 58 -4.33 -13.15 -6.65
C GLY A 58 -3.67 -14.51 -6.44
N SER A 59 -4.16 -15.49 -7.16
CA SER A 59 -3.65 -16.87 -7.12
C SER A 59 -3.71 -17.58 -8.48
N GLY A 60 -3.92 -16.84 -9.56
CA GLY A 60 -3.97 -17.39 -10.92
C GLY A 60 -2.58 -17.61 -11.51
N TYR A 61 -2.45 -18.72 -12.24
CA TYR A 61 -1.25 -19.02 -13.02
C TYR A 61 -1.14 -18.03 -14.18
N ASP A 62 0.05 -17.64 -14.54
CA ASP A 62 0.44 -16.67 -15.56
C ASP A 62 0.30 -15.17 -15.18
N HIS A 63 -0.32 -14.83 -14.04
CA HIS A 63 -0.56 -13.43 -13.67
C HIS A 63 -0.14 -13.09 -12.25
N SER A 64 -0.63 -13.85 -11.24
CA SER A 64 -0.39 -13.52 -9.83
C SER A 64 1.07 -13.68 -9.37
N ASP A 65 1.93 -14.33 -10.14
CA ASP A 65 3.36 -14.52 -9.87
C ASP A 65 4.27 -13.86 -10.94
N THR A 66 3.70 -13.03 -11.80
CA THR A 66 4.39 -12.35 -12.91
C THR A 66 3.94 -10.90 -13.06
N ASP A 67 3.16 -10.59 -14.10
CA ASP A 67 2.76 -9.22 -14.44
C ASP A 67 1.90 -8.54 -13.37
N GLY A 68 1.02 -9.28 -12.69
CA GLY A 68 0.23 -8.76 -11.58
C GLY A 68 1.09 -8.25 -10.42
N MET A 69 2.26 -8.85 -10.18
CA MET A 69 3.16 -8.43 -9.12
C MET A 69 3.84 -7.08 -9.40
N ILE A 70 4.02 -6.69 -10.65
CA ILE A 70 4.71 -5.45 -11.05
C ILE A 70 4.07 -4.20 -10.41
N LEU A 71 2.74 -4.21 -10.25
CA LEU A 71 2.01 -3.09 -9.69
C LEU A 71 1.97 -3.08 -8.15
N ARG A 72 2.37 -4.17 -7.51
CA ARG A 72 2.23 -4.38 -6.07
C ARG A 72 2.95 -3.30 -5.26
N THR A 73 4.25 -3.13 -5.50
CA THR A 73 5.10 -2.15 -4.82
C THR A 73 4.69 -0.70 -5.09
N GLN A 74 3.93 -0.46 -6.13
CA GLN A 74 3.50 0.87 -6.55
C GLN A 74 2.13 1.24 -5.97
N LEU A 75 1.18 0.30 -5.92
CA LEU A 75 -0.20 0.57 -5.53
C LEU A 75 -0.47 0.36 -4.04
N THR A 76 0.15 -0.67 -3.43
CA THR A 76 -0.04 -0.96 -2.01
C THR A 76 0.23 0.25 -1.11
N PRO A 77 1.35 1.01 -1.27
CA PRO A 77 1.60 2.19 -0.44
C PRO A 77 0.56 3.30 -0.62
N ILE A 78 -0.06 3.40 -1.80
CA ILE A 78 -1.14 4.35 -2.05
C ILE A 78 -2.41 3.90 -1.33
N PHE A 79 -2.74 2.61 -1.39
CA PHE A 79 -3.92 2.09 -0.71
C PHE A 79 -3.81 2.22 0.81
N ASP A 80 -2.66 1.94 1.39
CA ASP A 80 -2.40 2.16 2.81
C ASP A 80 -2.49 3.64 3.19
N GLN A 81 -1.88 4.53 2.39
CA GLN A 81 -1.91 5.97 2.66
C GLN A 81 -3.32 6.53 2.77
N TYR A 82 -4.26 5.95 2.05
CA TYR A 82 -5.64 6.44 1.98
C TYR A 82 -6.65 5.51 2.67
N ASP A 83 -6.20 4.58 3.50
CA ASP A 83 -7.02 3.63 4.26
C ASP A 83 -8.07 2.96 3.38
N ILE A 84 -7.64 2.32 2.31
CA ILE A 84 -8.54 1.58 1.42
C ILE A 84 -8.97 0.29 2.11
N ASP A 85 -10.27 0.14 2.34
CA ASP A 85 -10.84 -1.02 3.02
C ASP A 85 -10.81 -2.28 2.15
N VAL A 86 -11.14 -2.13 0.85
CA VAL A 86 -11.31 -3.26 -0.07
C VAL A 86 -10.81 -2.92 -1.47
N VAL A 87 -10.08 -3.83 -2.07
CA VAL A 87 -9.69 -3.79 -3.50
C VAL A 87 -10.33 -4.96 -4.23
N LEU A 88 -11.21 -4.65 -5.18
CA LEU A 88 -11.80 -5.62 -6.07
C LEU A 88 -10.95 -5.70 -7.34
N GLN A 89 -10.43 -6.88 -7.61
CA GLN A 89 -9.50 -7.18 -8.70
C GLN A 89 -10.16 -8.05 -9.76
N GLY A 90 -9.61 -8.04 -10.95
CA GLY A 90 -10.02 -8.88 -12.08
C GLY A 90 -8.81 -9.55 -12.70
N HIS A 91 -8.79 -9.62 -14.05
CA HIS A 91 -7.74 -10.19 -14.87
C HIS A 91 -7.55 -11.69 -14.70
N ASP A 92 -7.23 -12.16 -13.51
CA ASP A 92 -7.25 -13.58 -13.16
C ASP A 92 -8.68 -14.13 -13.21
N HIS A 93 -8.84 -15.18 -13.98
CA HIS A 93 -10.11 -15.90 -14.06
C HIS A 93 -10.10 -17.06 -13.06
N THR A 94 -9.67 -16.79 -11.84
CA THR A 94 -9.73 -17.65 -10.66
C THR A 94 -10.42 -16.90 -9.53
N TYR A 95 -10.92 -17.60 -8.54
CA TYR A 95 -11.36 -16.98 -7.30
C TYR A 95 -10.22 -16.98 -6.28
N SER A 96 -9.95 -15.82 -5.71
CA SER A 96 -9.12 -15.71 -4.53
C SER A 96 -9.58 -14.56 -3.62
N ARG A 97 -9.48 -14.79 -2.33
CA ARG A 97 -9.64 -13.78 -1.28
C ARG A 97 -8.40 -13.81 -0.40
N THR A 98 -7.81 -12.66 -0.16
CA THR A 98 -6.66 -12.55 0.71
C THR A 98 -7.05 -12.56 2.19
N LYS A 99 -6.07 -12.74 3.05
CA LYS A 99 -6.08 -12.20 4.40
C LYS A 99 -6.08 -10.68 4.29
N LEU A 100 -6.20 -9.98 5.40
CA LEU A 100 -6.04 -8.53 5.40
C LEU A 100 -4.55 -8.18 5.32
N LEU A 101 -4.22 -7.26 4.42
CA LEU A 101 -2.83 -6.90 4.11
C LEU A 101 -2.63 -5.39 4.28
N TYR A 102 -1.51 -5.00 4.85
CA TYR A 102 -1.02 -3.64 4.85
C TYR A 102 0.46 -3.63 4.48
N GLY A 103 1.01 -2.47 4.10
CA GLY A 103 2.42 -2.35 3.70
C GLY A 103 3.36 -2.65 4.86
N ASP A 104 4.54 -3.13 4.54
CA ASP A 104 5.58 -3.48 5.52
C ASP A 104 6.35 -2.26 6.07
N GLY A 105 5.97 -1.06 5.66
CA GLY A 105 6.60 0.19 6.08
C GLY A 105 7.97 0.45 5.45
N GLN A 106 8.39 -0.37 4.48
CA GLN A 106 9.66 -0.20 3.77
C GLN A 106 9.45 0.48 2.43
N THR A 107 10.53 1.00 1.86
CA THR A 107 10.55 1.48 0.48
C THR A 107 11.02 0.35 -0.41
N HIS A 108 10.21 0.03 -1.41
CA HIS A 108 10.48 -1.02 -2.39
C HIS A 108 10.82 -0.44 -3.75
N ASP A 109 11.59 -1.20 -4.52
CA ASP A 109 11.84 -0.89 -5.91
C ASP A 109 10.56 -0.99 -6.73
N SER A 110 10.45 -0.17 -7.77
CA SER A 110 9.38 -0.27 -8.75
C SER A 110 9.83 -1.07 -9.96
N TYR A 111 8.91 -1.85 -10.50
CA TYR A 111 9.16 -2.69 -11.67
C TYR A 111 8.28 -2.26 -12.85
N SER A 112 8.71 -2.61 -14.06
CA SER A 112 7.96 -2.42 -15.29
C SER A 112 8.19 -3.59 -16.24
N MET A 113 7.30 -3.77 -17.22
CA MET A 113 7.57 -4.65 -18.36
C MET A 113 8.49 -3.93 -19.34
N PRO A 114 9.66 -4.50 -19.71
CA PRO A 114 10.48 -3.94 -20.78
C PRO A 114 9.81 -4.14 -22.14
N LEU A 115 10.29 -3.43 -23.15
CA LEU A 115 9.90 -3.70 -24.53
C LEU A 115 10.78 -4.82 -25.11
N ASN A 116 10.23 -5.58 -26.05
CA ASN A 116 10.99 -6.49 -26.87
C ASN A 116 12.03 -5.75 -27.71
N GLU A 117 12.96 -6.49 -28.33
CA GLU A 117 14.10 -5.91 -29.05
C GLU A 117 13.71 -4.93 -30.16
N ASP A 118 12.58 -5.14 -30.83
CA ASP A 118 12.10 -4.26 -31.91
C ASP A 118 11.22 -3.10 -31.41
N GLY A 119 10.89 -3.09 -30.14
CA GLY A 119 10.11 -2.03 -29.48
C GLY A 119 8.63 -2.01 -29.88
N THR A 120 8.10 -3.08 -30.44
CA THR A 120 6.73 -3.15 -30.95
C THR A 120 5.74 -3.75 -29.94
N ASP A 121 6.23 -4.52 -28.95
CA ASP A 121 5.43 -5.15 -27.91
C ASP A 121 6.22 -5.25 -26.61
N TYR A 122 5.59 -5.71 -25.55
CA TYR A 122 6.27 -6.00 -24.28
C TYR A 122 7.04 -7.31 -24.35
N ASP A 123 8.15 -7.35 -23.64
CA ASP A 123 8.86 -8.57 -23.30
C ASP A 123 8.20 -9.21 -22.07
N TRP A 124 7.30 -10.14 -22.31
CA TRP A 124 6.54 -10.82 -21.28
C TRP A 124 7.36 -11.83 -20.46
N ASP A 125 8.57 -12.11 -20.89
CA ASP A 125 9.48 -13.04 -20.23
C ASP A 125 10.29 -12.37 -19.10
N HIS A 126 10.28 -11.04 -19.05
CA HIS A 126 11.07 -10.27 -18.09
C HIS A 126 10.30 -9.14 -17.42
N ALA A 127 10.66 -8.89 -16.15
CA ALA A 127 10.39 -7.64 -15.47
C ALA A 127 11.68 -6.81 -15.37
N GLN A 128 11.57 -5.49 -15.36
CA GLN A 128 12.70 -4.58 -15.25
C GLN A 128 12.56 -3.71 -14.00
N ASN A 129 13.61 -3.65 -13.18
CA ASN A 129 13.71 -2.64 -12.13
C ASN A 129 13.83 -1.25 -12.75
N VAL A 130 12.92 -0.35 -12.40
CA VAL A 130 12.85 1.00 -13.03
C VAL A 130 14.06 1.86 -12.69
N ALA A 131 14.62 1.71 -11.49
CA ALA A 131 15.73 2.53 -11.01
C ALA A 131 17.10 2.06 -11.57
N THR A 132 17.33 0.75 -11.63
CA THR A 132 18.62 0.16 -11.99
C THR A 132 18.69 -0.29 -13.44
N GLY A 133 17.55 -0.58 -14.07
CA GLY A 133 17.46 -1.21 -15.38
C GLY A 133 17.75 -2.72 -15.36
N GLU A 134 17.91 -3.33 -14.18
CA GLU A 134 18.13 -4.76 -14.02
C GLU A 134 16.91 -5.56 -14.50
N LEU A 135 17.17 -6.64 -15.24
CA LEU A 135 16.14 -7.52 -15.76
C LEU A 135 15.99 -8.77 -14.88
N TYR A 136 14.77 -9.14 -14.62
CA TYR A 136 14.38 -10.35 -13.89
C TYR A 136 13.61 -11.28 -14.81
N THR A 137 14.02 -12.53 -14.91
CA THR A 137 13.33 -13.57 -15.69
C THR A 137 12.04 -13.97 -14.99
N LEU A 138 10.90 -13.89 -15.68
CA LEU A 138 9.60 -14.29 -15.14
C LEU A 138 9.27 -15.77 -15.44
N TRP A 139 9.75 -16.28 -16.58
CA TRP A 139 9.48 -17.64 -17.09
C TRP A 139 10.78 -18.42 -17.32
N PRO A 140 11.49 -18.82 -16.24
CA PRO A 140 12.72 -19.60 -16.39
C PRO A 140 12.42 -20.99 -16.92
N GLU A 141 13.26 -21.47 -17.86
CA GLU A 141 13.17 -22.86 -18.36
C GLU A 141 13.45 -23.89 -17.25
N GLU A 142 12.96 -25.11 -17.44
CA GLU A 142 13.25 -26.21 -16.52
C GLU A 142 14.76 -26.51 -16.49
N GLY A 143 15.34 -26.46 -15.30
CA GLY A 143 16.78 -26.64 -15.09
C GLY A 143 17.64 -25.37 -15.23
N ASP A 144 17.06 -24.24 -15.58
CA ASP A 144 17.74 -22.95 -15.54
C ASP A 144 17.82 -22.39 -14.11
N ALA A 145 18.88 -22.75 -13.40
CA ALA A 145 19.09 -22.32 -12.02
C ALA A 145 19.30 -20.78 -11.90
N ALA A 146 19.84 -20.13 -12.92
CA ALA A 146 20.04 -18.68 -12.90
C ALA A 146 18.72 -17.95 -13.12
N GLY A 147 17.90 -18.38 -14.07
CA GLY A 147 16.56 -17.85 -14.27
C GLY A 147 15.63 -18.08 -13.06
N GLN A 148 15.72 -19.27 -12.41
CA GLN A 148 14.97 -19.52 -11.17
C GLN A 148 15.38 -18.58 -10.04
N ALA A 149 16.69 -18.32 -9.87
CA ALA A 149 17.18 -17.37 -8.89
C ALA A 149 16.75 -15.93 -9.21
N SER A 150 16.71 -15.56 -10.50
CA SER A 150 16.24 -14.27 -10.96
C SER A 150 14.75 -14.07 -10.68
N LYS A 151 13.89 -15.06 -11.00
CA LYS A 151 12.47 -15.06 -10.63
C LYS A 151 12.27 -14.94 -9.12
N GLN A 152 13.03 -15.71 -8.35
CA GLN A 152 12.93 -15.65 -6.89
C GLN A 152 13.27 -14.26 -6.34
N ALA A 153 14.31 -13.61 -6.86
CA ALA A 153 14.67 -12.26 -6.46
C ALA A 153 13.57 -11.24 -6.80
N PHE A 154 12.92 -11.37 -7.96
CA PHE A 154 11.75 -10.57 -8.31
C PHE A 154 10.59 -10.78 -7.34
N VAL A 155 10.27 -12.03 -7.02
CA VAL A 155 9.20 -12.37 -6.06
C VAL A 155 9.50 -11.78 -4.68
N GLU A 156 10.73 -11.92 -4.20
CA GLU A 156 11.18 -11.36 -2.91
C GLU A 156 11.11 -9.82 -2.90
N GLY A 157 11.50 -9.17 -3.98
CA GLY A 157 11.41 -7.72 -4.13
C GLY A 157 9.97 -7.18 -4.13
N ASN A 158 9.00 -8.05 -4.39
CA ASN A 158 7.57 -7.73 -4.37
C ASN A 158 6.85 -8.17 -3.07
N GLN A 159 7.58 -8.65 -2.07
CA GLN A 159 7.04 -8.90 -0.73
C GLN A 159 6.96 -7.59 0.07
N CYS A 160 6.06 -6.71 -0.33
CA CYS A 160 5.89 -5.37 0.21
C CYS A 160 4.70 -5.27 1.19
N TYR A 161 4.29 -6.39 1.77
CA TYR A 161 3.10 -6.48 2.62
C TYR A 161 3.39 -7.16 3.96
N THR A 162 2.57 -6.81 4.92
CA THR A 162 2.40 -7.50 6.20
C THR A 162 1.01 -8.11 6.24
N ILE A 163 0.91 -9.32 6.74
CA ILE A 163 -0.38 -9.98 6.96
C ILE A 163 -0.88 -9.63 8.36
N GLU A 164 -2.08 -9.04 8.44
CA GLU A 164 -2.73 -8.77 9.71
C GLU A 164 -3.16 -10.07 10.39
N ASP A 165 -2.82 -10.23 11.67
CA ASP A 165 -3.18 -11.40 12.47
C ASP A 165 -4.66 -11.34 12.88
N THR A 166 -5.53 -11.80 12.00
CA THR A 166 -6.97 -11.88 12.24
C THR A 166 -7.44 -13.32 12.21
N THR A 167 -8.48 -13.62 12.99
CA THR A 167 -9.07 -14.96 13.06
C THR A 167 -10.54 -14.94 12.65
N GLY A 168 -10.96 -15.97 11.90
CA GLY A 168 -12.33 -16.15 11.44
C GLY A 168 -12.69 -15.27 10.22
N ASN A 169 -13.99 -15.26 9.92
CA ASN A 169 -14.53 -14.57 8.73
C ASN A 169 -15.26 -13.27 9.08
N THR A 170 -15.17 -12.82 10.33
CA THR A 170 -15.67 -11.50 10.76
C THR A 170 -14.55 -10.79 11.50
N VAL A 171 -14.16 -9.64 10.99
CA VAL A 171 -13.12 -8.79 11.57
C VAL A 171 -13.71 -7.43 11.93
N VAL A 172 -13.16 -6.81 12.97
CA VAL A 172 -13.65 -5.52 13.48
C VAL A 172 -12.51 -4.52 13.47
N ASN A 173 -12.72 -3.36 12.84
CA ASN A 173 -11.74 -2.29 12.71
C ASN A 173 -10.36 -2.79 12.25
N PRO A 174 -10.26 -3.54 11.13
CA PRO A 174 -8.95 -3.98 10.65
C PRO A 174 -8.13 -2.80 10.14
N GLU A 175 -6.82 -2.91 10.24
CA GLU A 175 -5.88 -1.99 9.62
C GLU A 175 -5.62 -2.34 8.15
N GLY A 176 -5.70 -3.63 7.82
CA GLY A 176 -5.34 -4.14 6.50
C GLY A 176 -6.47 -4.04 5.48
N THR A 177 -6.06 -3.93 4.22
CA THR A 177 -6.93 -3.95 3.04
C THR A 177 -7.29 -5.39 2.66
N LEU A 178 -8.55 -5.63 2.32
CA LEU A 178 -9.01 -6.88 1.70
C LEU A 178 -8.80 -6.81 0.19
N TYR A 179 -8.10 -7.78 -0.39
CA TYR A 179 -8.01 -7.94 -1.85
C TYR A 179 -8.81 -9.17 -2.28
N MET A 180 -9.59 -9.02 -3.35
CA MET A 180 -10.44 -10.10 -3.84
C MET A 180 -10.52 -10.14 -5.37
N THR A 181 -10.29 -11.32 -5.93
CA THR A 181 -10.44 -11.62 -7.35
C THR A 181 -11.64 -12.53 -7.56
N ALA A 182 -12.60 -12.08 -8.36
CA ALA A 182 -13.95 -12.66 -8.38
C ALA A 182 -14.18 -13.75 -9.43
N ASN A 183 -13.11 -14.25 -10.10
CA ASN A 183 -13.19 -15.24 -11.18
C ASN A 183 -13.92 -14.70 -12.45
N SER A 184 -14.37 -15.61 -13.34
CA SER A 184 -15.06 -15.29 -14.59
C SER A 184 -16.57 -15.40 -14.42
N ALA A 185 -17.28 -14.28 -14.55
CA ALA A 185 -18.74 -14.26 -14.47
C ALA A 185 -19.40 -14.86 -15.72
N SER A 186 -18.77 -14.77 -16.89
CA SER A 186 -19.29 -15.30 -18.16
C SER A 186 -18.94 -16.77 -18.40
N GLY A 187 -17.93 -17.30 -17.69
CA GLY A 187 -17.37 -18.62 -17.97
C GLY A 187 -16.66 -18.73 -19.32
N SER A 188 -16.31 -17.59 -19.94
CA SER A 188 -15.69 -17.56 -21.28
C SER A 188 -14.21 -17.94 -21.27
N LYS A 189 -13.54 -17.77 -20.14
CA LYS A 189 -12.12 -18.07 -19.93
C LYS A 189 -11.88 -18.40 -18.47
N PHE A 190 -10.97 -19.32 -18.23
CA PHE A 190 -10.53 -19.71 -16.89
C PHE A 190 -9.02 -19.92 -16.92
N TYR A 191 -8.37 -19.65 -15.79
CA TYR A 191 -6.94 -19.94 -15.56
C TYR A 191 -6.79 -21.02 -14.49
N GLU A 192 -5.66 -21.70 -14.50
CA GLU A 192 -5.27 -22.60 -13.43
C GLU A 192 -4.83 -21.79 -12.18
N LEU A 193 -4.88 -22.42 -11.03
CA LEU A 193 -4.29 -21.86 -9.83
C LEU A 193 -2.79 -22.10 -9.83
N LEU A 194 -2.03 -21.18 -9.27
CA LEU A 194 -0.63 -21.44 -8.92
C LEU A 194 -0.52 -22.72 -8.10
N ALA A 195 0.50 -23.54 -8.39
CA ALA A 195 0.70 -24.82 -7.73
C ALA A 195 0.83 -24.67 -6.21
N THR A 196 1.55 -23.65 -5.76
CA THR A 196 1.70 -23.31 -4.34
C THR A 196 0.80 -22.15 -3.98
N GLN A 197 0.00 -22.31 -2.92
CA GLN A 197 -0.78 -21.21 -2.38
C GLN A 197 0.15 -20.18 -1.72
N GLN A 198 -0.05 -18.92 -2.07
CA GLN A 198 0.66 -17.81 -1.45
C GLN A 198 0.21 -17.64 0.01
N ASP A 199 1.09 -17.16 0.85
CA ASP A 199 0.86 -16.99 2.28
C ASP A 199 -0.21 -15.92 2.60
N TYR A 200 -0.35 -14.92 1.73
CA TYR A 200 -1.37 -13.89 1.83
C TYR A 200 -2.78 -14.36 1.44
N VAL A 201 -2.92 -15.49 0.74
CA VAL A 201 -4.22 -16.00 0.30
C VAL A 201 -4.91 -16.75 1.44
N ALA A 202 -6.10 -16.29 1.81
CA ALA A 202 -6.95 -16.97 2.79
C ALA A 202 -7.76 -18.11 2.16
N VAL A 203 -8.42 -17.82 1.01
CA VAL A 203 -9.24 -18.78 0.27
C VAL A 203 -8.98 -18.62 -1.22
N ARG A 204 -8.90 -19.72 -1.95
CA ARG A 204 -8.84 -19.75 -3.40
C ARG A 204 -9.60 -20.93 -3.98
N SER A 205 -10.16 -20.76 -5.16
CA SER A 205 -10.92 -21.80 -5.83
C SER A 205 -10.83 -21.65 -7.35
N GLN A 206 -10.79 -22.79 -8.04
CA GLN A 206 -11.02 -22.90 -9.48
C GLN A 206 -11.83 -24.15 -9.77
N ASN A 207 -13.09 -23.95 -10.07
CA ASN A 207 -14.04 -25.03 -10.36
C ASN A 207 -14.46 -25.06 -11.82
N TRP A 208 -13.87 -24.20 -12.66
CA TRP A 208 -14.19 -24.07 -14.10
C TRP A 208 -15.66 -23.72 -14.35
N LEU A 209 -16.27 -23.03 -13.39
CA LEU A 209 -17.66 -22.60 -13.44
C LEU A 209 -17.76 -21.08 -13.32
N PRO A 210 -18.74 -20.44 -13.97
CA PRO A 210 -19.01 -19.03 -13.76
C PRO A 210 -19.29 -18.72 -12.30
N SER A 211 -18.80 -17.60 -11.83
CA SER A 211 -19.05 -17.15 -10.44
C SER A 211 -19.43 -15.67 -10.38
N TYR A 212 -20.06 -15.29 -9.31
CA TYR A 212 -20.38 -13.92 -8.98
C TYR A 212 -20.32 -13.68 -7.49
N SER A 213 -20.10 -12.45 -7.10
CA SER A 213 -20.09 -12.05 -5.69
C SER A 213 -21.22 -11.07 -5.40
N VAL A 214 -21.77 -11.16 -4.19
CA VAL A 214 -22.76 -10.25 -3.65
C VAL A 214 -22.12 -9.49 -2.51
N ILE A 215 -22.08 -8.17 -2.63
CA ILE A 215 -21.61 -7.27 -1.59
C ILE A 215 -22.82 -6.65 -0.90
N ASN A 216 -22.86 -6.75 0.42
CA ASN A 216 -23.82 -6.02 1.25
C ASN A 216 -23.05 -4.96 2.03
N LEU A 217 -23.55 -3.73 1.98
CA LEU A 217 -22.90 -2.57 2.56
C LEU A 217 -23.88 -1.79 3.43
N SER A 218 -23.48 -1.47 4.65
CA SER A 218 -24.12 -0.49 5.52
C SER A 218 -23.06 0.52 6.00
N ASP A 219 -23.45 1.46 6.85
CA ASP A 219 -22.49 2.46 7.36
C ASP A 219 -21.37 1.81 8.17
N ASP A 220 -21.64 0.69 8.84
CA ASP A 220 -20.75 0.01 9.78
C ASP A 220 -20.34 -1.40 9.35
N THR A 221 -20.87 -1.93 8.26
CA THR A 221 -20.64 -3.32 7.87
C THR A 221 -20.48 -3.47 6.37
N PHE A 222 -19.38 -4.08 5.96
CA PHE A 222 -19.16 -4.64 4.62
C PHE A 222 -19.22 -6.16 4.74
N SER A 223 -19.97 -6.83 3.86
CA SER A 223 -19.89 -8.28 3.73
C SER A 223 -19.90 -8.72 2.28
N ILE A 224 -19.23 -9.84 1.99
CA ILE A 224 -19.13 -10.39 0.66
C ILE A 224 -19.41 -11.90 0.68
N ASP A 225 -20.24 -12.32 -0.24
CA ASP A 225 -20.61 -13.71 -0.52
C ASP A 225 -20.26 -14.03 -1.97
N THR A 226 -19.57 -15.13 -2.23
CA THR A 226 -19.22 -15.54 -3.59
C THR A 226 -19.85 -16.90 -3.92
N TYR A 227 -20.46 -16.97 -5.09
CA TYR A 227 -21.21 -18.12 -5.57
C TYR A 227 -20.70 -18.55 -6.95
N GLN A 228 -20.72 -19.85 -7.21
CA GLN A 228 -20.60 -20.43 -8.54
C GLN A 228 -21.97 -20.81 -9.09
N ILE A 229 -22.09 -20.83 -10.44
CA ILE A 229 -23.27 -21.33 -11.14
C ILE A 229 -22.94 -22.73 -11.63
N THR A 230 -23.63 -23.72 -11.10
CA THR A 230 -23.43 -25.12 -11.48
C THR A 230 -23.97 -25.42 -12.88
N GLU A 231 -23.59 -26.54 -13.47
CA GLU A 231 -24.12 -27.01 -14.76
C GLU A 231 -25.64 -27.20 -14.75
N SER A 232 -26.23 -27.47 -13.60
CA SER A 232 -27.70 -27.56 -13.43
C SER A 232 -28.37 -26.18 -13.38
N GLY A 233 -27.63 -25.08 -13.38
CA GLY A 233 -28.13 -23.73 -13.24
C GLY A 233 -28.46 -23.33 -11.78
N SER A 234 -28.14 -24.17 -10.80
CA SER A 234 -28.21 -23.81 -9.39
C SER A 234 -26.97 -23.01 -8.96
N THR A 235 -27.09 -22.32 -7.84
CA THR A 235 -25.96 -21.59 -7.25
C THR A 235 -25.46 -22.30 -6.00
N GLU A 236 -24.15 -22.33 -5.86
CA GLU A 236 -23.45 -22.86 -4.68
C GLU A 236 -22.45 -21.85 -4.19
N LYS A 237 -22.38 -21.68 -2.88
CA LYS A 237 -21.41 -20.79 -2.24
C LYS A 237 -20.02 -21.42 -2.26
N ILE A 238 -19.03 -20.69 -2.74
CA ILE A 238 -17.64 -21.19 -2.88
C ILE A 238 -16.69 -20.69 -1.79
N ASP A 239 -17.11 -19.71 -1.00
CA ASP A 239 -16.42 -19.24 0.20
C ASP A 239 -17.45 -18.89 1.27
N GLU A 240 -17.05 -18.91 2.53
CA GLU A 240 -17.89 -18.41 3.61
C GLU A 240 -18.03 -16.88 3.54
N THR A 241 -19.13 -16.33 4.08
CA THR A 241 -19.30 -14.87 4.15
C THR A 241 -18.12 -14.25 4.88
N PHE A 242 -17.42 -13.35 4.22
CA PHE A 242 -16.42 -12.53 4.88
C PHE A 242 -17.03 -11.18 5.25
N THR A 243 -16.79 -10.73 6.46
CA THR A 243 -17.40 -9.51 7.01
C THR A 243 -16.34 -8.62 7.65
N ILE A 244 -16.34 -7.34 7.27
CA ILE A 244 -15.62 -6.27 7.96
C ILE A 244 -16.65 -5.41 8.70
N ARG A 245 -16.38 -5.11 9.95
CA ARG A 245 -17.22 -4.20 10.76
C ARG A 245 -16.38 -3.01 11.22
N LYS A 246 -16.98 -1.82 11.11
CA LYS A 246 -16.47 -0.59 11.73
C LYS A 246 -17.29 -0.34 12.98
N ASP A 247 -16.70 -0.44 14.15
CA ASP A 247 -17.37 -0.33 15.44
C ASP A 247 -16.77 0.83 16.23
N ASP A 248 -17.41 1.99 16.14
CA ASP A 248 -16.99 3.21 16.83
C ASP A 248 -17.17 3.10 18.37
N SER A 249 -17.89 2.08 18.86
CA SER A 249 -18.07 1.87 20.29
C SER A 249 -16.93 1.09 20.94
N GLN A 250 -16.13 0.39 20.12
CA GLN A 250 -14.89 -0.17 20.61
C GLN A 250 -13.91 0.99 20.77
N PRO A 251 -13.20 1.10 21.93
CA PRO A 251 -12.03 1.96 21.94
C PRO A 251 -11.22 1.51 20.73
N GLU A 252 -10.93 2.45 19.84
CA GLU A 252 -10.03 2.18 18.72
C GLU A 252 -8.95 1.29 19.30
N THR A 253 -8.86 0.03 18.82
CA THR A 253 -7.67 -0.77 19.16
C THR A 253 -6.56 0.15 18.74
N PRO A 254 -5.79 0.70 19.70
CA PRO A 254 -4.85 1.73 19.29
C PRO A 254 -4.13 1.09 18.14
N VAL A 255 -4.33 1.68 16.94
CA VAL A 255 -3.41 1.43 15.86
C VAL A 255 -2.09 1.40 16.59
N GLN A 256 -1.42 0.25 16.65
CA GLN A 256 -0.02 0.25 17.00
C GLN A 256 0.72 0.89 15.81
N THR A 257 0.35 2.09 15.51
CA THR A 257 1.29 3.17 15.41
C THR A 257 1.97 3.11 16.75
N GLY A 258 3.00 2.32 16.83
CA GLY A 258 3.87 2.37 17.99
C GLY A 258 4.09 3.86 18.14
N SER A 259 3.52 4.44 19.21
CA SER A 259 3.41 5.87 19.35
C SER A 259 4.78 6.40 19.04
N VAL A 260 4.92 7.10 17.89
CA VAL A 260 6.22 7.57 17.44
C VAL A 260 6.76 8.38 18.59
N THR A 261 7.82 7.91 19.21
CA THR A 261 8.40 8.62 20.32
C THR A 261 9.04 9.91 19.81
N ARG A 262 9.14 10.89 20.64
CA ARG A 262 9.84 12.15 20.31
C ARG A 262 11.25 11.89 19.80
N ALA A 263 11.94 10.89 20.37
CA ALA A 263 13.26 10.46 19.91
C ALA A 263 13.20 9.84 18.51
N ALA A 264 12.23 8.96 18.23
CA ALA A 264 12.09 8.34 16.92
C ALA A 264 11.80 9.37 15.82
N ALA A 265 10.91 10.34 16.07
CA ALA A 265 10.62 11.41 15.13
C ALA A 265 11.87 12.25 14.78
N VAL A 266 12.66 12.61 15.77
CA VAL A 266 13.91 13.38 15.57
C VAL A 266 14.97 12.53 14.87
N THR A 267 15.06 11.23 15.18
CA THR A 267 15.99 10.32 14.52
C THR A 267 15.69 10.19 13.04
N ALA A 268 14.40 10.06 12.66
CA ALA A 268 14.00 10.02 11.25
C ALA A 268 14.39 11.30 10.49
N LEU A 269 14.23 12.48 11.10
CA LEU A 269 14.67 13.75 10.51
C LEU A 269 16.19 13.84 10.37
N TYR A 270 16.94 13.33 11.34
CA TYR A 270 18.40 13.28 11.30
C TYR A 270 18.91 12.36 10.19
N GLU A 271 18.25 11.21 9.99
CA GLU A 271 18.53 10.28 8.90
C GLU A 271 18.20 10.90 7.54
N ALA A 272 17.04 11.54 7.41
CA ALA A 272 16.65 12.28 6.21
C ALA A 272 17.63 13.42 5.85
N ALA A 273 18.27 14.03 6.87
CA ALA A 273 19.32 15.03 6.67
C ALA A 273 20.70 14.43 6.30
N GLY A 274 20.81 13.10 6.16
CA GLY A 274 22.06 12.42 5.84
C GLY A 274 23.00 12.24 7.03
N GLN A 275 22.48 12.23 8.25
CA GLN A 275 23.22 12.04 9.51
C GLN A 275 24.44 12.96 9.64
N PRO A 276 24.26 14.29 9.62
CA PRO A 276 25.35 15.24 9.68
C PRO A 276 26.17 15.07 10.97
N ALA A 277 27.49 15.28 10.86
CA ALA A 277 28.38 15.14 12.01
C ALA A 277 27.99 16.10 13.13
N VAL A 278 27.81 15.58 14.34
CA VAL A 278 27.46 16.37 15.53
C VAL A 278 28.68 16.52 16.44
N SER A 279 29.04 17.75 16.78
CA SER A 279 30.20 18.06 17.60
C SER A 279 29.87 18.27 19.08
N ALA A 280 28.58 18.30 19.43
CA ALA A 280 28.13 18.63 20.78
C ALA A 280 27.37 17.45 21.42
N THR A 281 27.51 17.35 22.76
CA THR A 281 26.60 16.53 23.57
C THR A 281 25.27 17.24 23.72
N THR A 282 24.19 16.46 23.85
CA THR A 282 22.86 17.02 24.10
C THR A 282 22.84 17.87 25.38
N ARG A 283 22.05 18.95 25.36
CA ARG A 283 21.84 19.81 26.54
C ARG A 283 20.74 19.29 27.47
N PHE A 284 20.06 18.19 27.09
CA PHE A 284 18.93 17.68 27.85
C PHE A 284 19.36 16.66 28.90
N THR A 285 18.85 16.83 30.11
CA THR A 285 19.30 16.05 31.29
C THR A 285 18.76 14.61 31.29
N ASP A 286 17.72 14.35 30.52
CA ASP A 286 17.06 13.05 30.39
C ASP A 286 17.46 12.28 29.11
N VAL A 287 18.48 12.77 28.39
CA VAL A 287 19.05 12.10 27.24
C VAL A 287 20.43 11.56 27.57
N ALA A 288 20.53 10.26 27.74
CA ALA A 288 21.81 9.60 28.02
C ALA A 288 22.77 9.77 26.83
N SER A 289 24.01 10.08 27.07
CA SER A 289 25.01 10.35 26.02
C SER A 289 25.35 9.13 25.16
N ASP A 290 25.07 7.93 25.64
CA ASP A 290 25.24 6.64 24.99
C ASP A 290 23.95 6.11 24.33
N ALA A 291 22.85 6.83 24.44
CA ALA A 291 21.62 6.46 23.76
C ALA A 291 21.77 6.57 22.23
N SER A 292 21.23 5.61 21.48
CA SER A 292 21.32 5.56 20.01
C SER A 292 20.77 6.81 19.33
N TYR A 293 19.78 7.45 19.93
CA TYR A 293 19.15 8.69 19.45
C TYR A 293 19.84 9.98 19.92
N ALA A 294 20.86 9.89 20.81
CA ALA A 294 21.52 11.08 21.36
C ALA A 294 22.16 11.99 20.29
N PRO A 295 22.82 11.45 19.24
CA PRO A 295 23.35 12.28 18.15
C PRO A 295 22.25 13.05 17.39
N ALA A 296 21.12 12.40 17.13
CA ALA A 296 20.00 13.02 16.44
C ALA A 296 19.38 14.17 17.23
N ILE A 297 19.18 13.97 18.54
CA ILE A 297 18.64 15.01 19.43
C ILE A 297 19.64 16.17 19.60
N ALA A 298 20.94 15.88 19.68
CA ALA A 298 21.98 16.92 19.77
C ALA A 298 22.02 17.76 18.47
N TRP A 299 21.95 17.13 17.31
CA TRP A 299 21.84 17.81 16.02
C TRP A 299 20.60 18.69 15.94
N ALA A 300 19.43 18.13 16.23
CA ALA A 300 18.17 18.87 16.14
C ALA A 300 18.14 20.08 17.10
N ALA A 301 18.77 19.98 18.27
CA ALA A 301 18.93 21.09 19.21
C ALA A 301 19.92 22.15 18.71
N GLN A 302 20.97 21.74 17.99
CA GLN A 302 21.96 22.63 17.39
C GLN A 302 21.37 23.42 16.22
N GLU A 303 20.59 22.74 15.37
CA GLU A 303 19.88 23.34 14.23
C GLU A 303 18.63 24.15 14.62
N GLY A 304 18.28 24.17 15.91
CA GLY A 304 17.11 24.87 16.40
C GLY A 304 15.77 24.20 16.06
N ILE A 305 15.81 22.94 15.58
CA ILE A 305 14.61 22.15 15.26
C ILE A 305 13.85 21.79 16.54
N VAL A 306 14.58 21.54 17.65
CA VAL A 306 14.00 21.24 18.96
C VAL A 306 14.49 22.21 20.04
N VAL A 307 13.60 22.59 20.94
CA VAL A 307 13.92 23.47 22.09
C VAL A 307 13.77 22.77 23.43
N GLY A 308 13.15 21.58 23.49
CA GLY A 308 12.83 20.84 24.72
C GLY A 308 11.57 21.37 25.42
N ASN A 309 11.33 20.91 26.65
CA ASN A 309 10.09 21.20 27.39
C ASN A 309 10.19 22.45 28.30
N GLY A 310 11.28 23.22 28.25
CA GLY A 310 11.49 24.39 29.09
C GLY A 310 12.03 24.10 30.50
N ASP A 311 12.01 22.84 30.92
CA ASP A 311 12.53 22.35 32.23
C ASP A 311 13.90 21.68 32.11
N GLY A 312 14.54 21.74 30.93
CA GLY A 312 15.83 21.11 30.66
C GLY A 312 15.72 19.65 30.21
N THR A 313 14.48 19.14 29.96
CA THR A 313 14.24 17.80 29.48
C THR A 313 13.78 17.79 28.03
N PHE A 314 13.97 16.65 27.32
CA PHE A 314 13.46 16.38 25.96
C PHE A 314 12.28 15.41 25.96
N LYS A 315 12.22 14.51 26.93
CA LYS A 315 11.28 13.37 27.03
C LYS A 315 11.36 12.45 25.82
N PRO A 316 12.50 11.77 25.58
CA PRO A 316 12.76 11.00 24.37
C PRO A 316 11.73 9.88 24.13
N ASP A 317 11.29 9.22 25.20
CA ASP A 317 10.38 8.07 25.15
C ASP A 317 8.89 8.46 25.19
N ALA A 318 8.59 9.75 25.33
CA ALA A 318 7.20 10.21 25.28
C ALA A 318 6.69 10.16 23.83
N SER A 319 5.42 9.80 23.68
CA SER A 319 4.74 9.90 22.39
C SER A 319 4.74 11.33 21.89
N ILE A 320 5.04 11.52 20.59
CA ILE A 320 4.94 12.83 19.96
C ILE A 320 3.49 13.10 19.56
N THR A 321 2.99 14.29 19.83
CA THR A 321 1.68 14.70 19.33
C THR A 321 1.78 15.18 17.88
N ARG A 322 0.65 15.24 17.16
CA ARG A 322 0.58 15.80 15.79
C ARG A 322 1.07 17.25 15.76
N GLU A 323 0.71 18.03 16.77
CA GLU A 323 1.15 19.42 16.93
C GLU A 323 2.67 19.51 17.10
N GLU A 324 3.25 18.72 18.02
CA GLU A 324 4.69 18.67 18.21
C GLU A 324 5.45 18.20 16.97
N LEU A 325 4.91 17.19 16.26
CA LEU A 325 5.48 16.73 14.99
C LEU A 325 5.46 17.84 13.94
N SER A 326 4.36 18.60 13.83
CA SER A 326 4.25 19.73 12.90
C SER A 326 5.30 20.81 13.19
N VAL A 327 5.56 21.10 14.48
CA VAL A 327 6.62 22.04 14.89
C VAL A 327 8.00 21.52 14.49
N LEU A 328 8.27 20.21 14.68
CA LEU A 328 9.54 19.59 14.26
C LEU A 328 9.74 19.67 12.74
N LEU A 329 8.72 19.33 11.96
CA LEU A 329 8.78 19.38 10.50
C LEU A 329 8.97 20.81 9.99
N TYR A 330 8.32 21.78 10.60
CA TYR A 330 8.51 23.20 10.28
C TYR A 330 9.94 23.66 10.57
N GLY A 331 10.47 23.35 11.76
CA GLY A 331 11.84 23.65 12.13
C GLY A 331 12.86 22.98 11.19
N TYR A 332 12.61 21.74 10.80
CA TYR A 332 13.43 21.02 9.83
C TYR A 332 13.40 21.70 8.46
N ALA A 333 12.23 22.03 7.94
CA ALA A 333 12.11 22.75 6.67
C ALA A 333 12.88 24.08 6.68
N GLN A 334 12.79 24.84 7.78
CA GLN A 334 13.56 26.08 7.94
C GLN A 334 15.09 25.81 7.95
N SER A 335 15.55 24.77 8.63
CA SER A 335 16.98 24.39 8.64
C SER A 335 17.50 24.03 7.25
N GLN A 336 16.62 23.54 6.37
CA GLN A 336 16.92 23.26 4.96
C GLN A 336 16.78 24.49 4.04
N GLY A 337 16.59 25.68 4.61
CA GLY A 337 16.42 26.92 3.84
C GLY A 337 15.05 27.10 3.16
N MET A 338 14.10 26.20 3.48
CA MET A 338 12.71 26.37 3.04
C MET A 338 12.01 27.39 3.94
N ASN A 339 11.06 28.12 3.36
CA ASN A 339 10.24 29.07 4.11
C ASN A 339 8.75 28.71 3.92
N PRO A 340 8.26 27.63 4.57
CA PRO A 340 6.87 27.23 4.42
C PRO A 340 5.96 28.35 4.93
N ALA A 341 5.00 28.76 4.10
CA ALA A 341 4.02 29.76 4.47
C ALA A 341 3.04 29.16 5.48
N ALA A 342 2.84 29.84 6.60
CA ALA A 342 1.74 29.52 7.49
C ALA A 342 0.43 30.05 6.89
N ASP A 343 -0.51 29.17 6.58
CA ASP A 343 -1.85 29.55 6.13
C ASP A 343 -2.89 29.13 7.18
N ALA A 344 -3.47 30.15 7.82
CA ALA A 344 -4.52 29.95 8.81
C ALA A 344 -5.78 29.28 8.20
N ALA A 345 -5.99 29.38 6.89
CA ALA A 345 -7.11 28.73 6.23
C ALA A 345 -6.95 27.21 6.20
N VAL A 346 -5.71 26.72 6.06
CA VAL A 346 -5.40 25.27 6.14
C VAL A 346 -5.69 24.74 7.54
N LEU A 347 -5.27 25.45 8.59
CA LEU A 347 -5.56 25.05 9.98
C LEU A 347 -7.08 25.06 10.26
N ASN A 348 -7.79 26.08 9.78
CA ASN A 348 -9.25 26.17 9.99
C ASN A 348 -10.04 25.07 9.23
N ALA A 349 -9.44 24.45 8.24
CA ALA A 349 -10.03 23.31 7.53
C ALA A 349 -9.84 21.97 8.27
N CYS A 350 -8.98 21.93 9.29
CA CYS A 350 -8.79 20.72 10.10
C CYS A 350 -9.96 20.57 11.10
N GLN A 351 -10.50 19.38 11.23
CA GLN A 351 -11.63 19.08 12.14
C GLN A 351 -11.28 19.36 13.61
N ASP A 352 -10.03 19.23 13.99
CA ASP A 352 -9.47 19.45 15.32
C ASP A 352 -8.79 20.81 15.52
N SER A 353 -9.05 21.76 14.61
CA SER A 353 -8.42 23.11 14.66
C SER A 353 -8.63 23.83 15.99
N GLY A 354 -9.76 23.59 16.68
CA GLY A 354 -10.03 24.14 18.00
C GLY A 354 -9.24 23.52 19.16
N ALA A 355 -8.56 22.41 18.92
CA ALA A 355 -7.71 21.72 19.92
C ALA A 355 -6.22 22.10 19.78
N VAL A 356 -5.85 22.85 18.74
CA VAL A 356 -4.46 23.32 18.55
C VAL A 356 -4.16 24.44 19.54
N SER A 357 -3.07 24.33 20.29
CA SER A 357 -2.64 25.35 21.23
C SER A 357 -2.17 26.60 20.48
N ALA A 358 -2.43 27.79 21.06
CA ALA A 358 -2.09 29.08 20.47
C ALA A 358 -0.58 29.38 20.60
#